data_db34966515b8bed2d063bda7cc343845
#
_entry.id   db34966515b8bed2d063bda7cc343845
#
_cell.length_a   1.000
_cell.length_b   1.000
_cell.length_c   1.000
_cell.angle_alpha   90.00
_cell.angle_beta   90.00
_cell.angle_gamma   90.00
#
_symmetry.space_group_name_H-M   'P 1'
#
loop_
_entity.id
_entity.type
_entity.pdbx_description
1 polymer ?
#
loop_
_entity_poly.entity_id
_entity_poly.type
_entity_poly.pdbx_seq_one_letter_code
_entity_poly.pdbx_strand_id
1 'polypeptide(L)'
;MKKSIFAAFKIEKLNLMKRLFYVLVITATYIMNVSAQKLEDGIMQLENENYGDAMKTFIKLNVMDPKNTIYQYYIGEVNYALENYEGARTAFNKGLEVSSKCDACRVGLAKLDLDNGNFQEAKKQIDAALKGNSKNHFIHALAGDAYLKSKNPRAIDALPLLVKARDIDPSVAKYWIKLGDAYFLNNDLGNAMNSYETAVKKDKNDPETYVKMARIWSSSKQYDLAIDRLEASSKISPNYALAYKELIELYIRAGKYDKVLPVLEKYVALAGSDIDAKVRLTKFLCFQAKDYPRAIDEGKKILATNPEQYSVHRWLAWSYFESGKFQEAFDQSKLLFEAIEKEPTRKSYSSDYEYYAKAAANIKRMDIADAMYAKLIEKDSTRSEEIYGMLAKSNFDNKNYKDAILWYEKKNAVKPLSNTELYYNALALYYESRYADSDAVFAKVVEKTPNYAQGWLMRARCSNGLDPDGIQFLAKPFYEKYIEFASVDREKNKKNLIEANKYIGYYFVKQNDKANAKLYFEQVTSLDPADQEAVNNLTILNK
;
A
#
# COMPACT_ATOMS: atom_id res chain seq x y z
N MET A 1 -62.13 -65.60 -23.10
CA MET A 1 -62.12 -64.18 -22.64
C MET A 1 -61.27 -63.89 -21.39
N LYS A 2 -61.38 -64.58 -20.26
CA LYS A 2 -60.60 -64.26 -19.05
C LYS A 2 -59.06 -64.36 -19.18
N LYS A 3 -58.49 -65.26 -19.99
CA LYS A 3 -57.04 -65.39 -20.20
C LYS A 3 -56.41 -64.27 -21.03
N SER A 4 -57.15 -63.69 -21.97
CA SER A 4 -56.63 -62.57 -22.80
C SER A 4 -56.64 -61.26 -22.08
N ILE A 5 -57.54 -60.99 -21.15
CA ILE A 5 -57.61 -59.80 -20.31
C ILE A 5 -56.46 -59.83 -19.33
N PHE A 6 -56.10 -60.97 -18.73
CA PHE A 6 -55.00 -61.13 -17.79
C PHE A 6 -53.63 -60.93 -18.49
N ALA A 7 -53.48 -61.35 -19.75
CA ALA A 7 -52.25 -61.12 -20.52
C ALA A 7 -52.07 -59.65 -20.87
N ALA A 8 -53.17 -58.95 -21.29
CA ALA A 8 -53.13 -57.54 -21.57
C ALA A 8 -52.74 -56.69 -20.31
N PHE A 9 -53.31 -57.01 -19.17
CA PHE A 9 -52.97 -56.33 -17.86
C PHE A 9 -51.51 -56.55 -17.44
N LYS A 10 -50.93 -57.72 -17.71
CA LYS A 10 -49.53 -58.03 -17.42
C LYS A 10 -48.57 -57.30 -18.36
N ILE A 11 -48.92 -57.11 -19.61
CA ILE A 11 -48.16 -56.35 -20.59
C ILE A 11 -48.19 -54.84 -20.26
N GLU A 12 -49.35 -54.33 -19.88
CA GLU A 12 -49.53 -52.93 -19.53
C GLU A 12 -48.74 -52.56 -18.26
N LYS A 13 -48.76 -53.46 -17.22
CA LYS A 13 -47.98 -53.32 -16.01
C LYS A 13 -46.46 -53.39 -16.28
N LEU A 14 -46.03 -54.26 -17.21
CA LEU A 14 -44.63 -54.35 -17.63
C LEU A 14 -44.17 -53.11 -18.38
N ASN A 15 -45.02 -52.54 -19.25
CA ASN A 15 -44.73 -51.28 -19.96
C ASN A 15 -44.71 -50.08 -19.02
N LEU A 16 -45.58 -50.04 -18.04
CA LEU A 16 -45.58 -49.01 -16.99
C LEU A 16 -44.30 -49.08 -16.13
N MET A 17 -43.88 -50.29 -15.73
CA MET A 17 -42.60 -50.47 -14.99
C MET A 17 -41.39 -50.09 -15.83
N LYS A 18 -41.37 -50.41 -17.12
CA LYS A 18 -40.31 -49.95 -18.04
C LYS A 18 -40.27 -48.44 -18.16
N ARG A 19 -41.40 -47.75 -18.31
CA ARG A 19 -41.50 -46.30 -18.37
C ARG A 19 -41.03 -45.66 -17.07
N LEU A 20 -41.43 -46.17 -15.92
CA LEU A 20 -40.95 -45.74 -14.60
C LEU A 20 -39.44 -45.93 -14.42
N PHE A 21 -38.90 -47.06 -14.90
CA PHE A 21 -37.47 -47.32 -14.89
C PHE A 21 -36.69 -46.35 -15.77
N TYR A 22 -37.17 -46.06 -17.00
CA TYR A 22 -36.54 -45.06 -17.89
C TYR A 22 -36.59 -43.64 -17.29
N VAL A 23 -37.71 -43.25 -16.70
CA VAL A 23 -37.83 -41.96 -16.00
C VAL A 23 -36.86 -41.88 -14.83
N LEU A 24 -36.74 -42.94 -14.02
CA LEU A 24 -35.78 -43.02 -12.91
C LEU A 24 -34.32 -42.95 -13.39
N VAL A 25 -33.98 -43.62 -14.49
CA VAL A 25 -32.63 -43.57 -15.08
C VAL A 25 -32.34 -42.17 -15.63
N ILE A 26 -33.28 -41.55 -16.32
CA ILE A 26 -33.10 -40.19 -16.89
C ILE A 26 -32.97 -39.17 -15.76
N THR A 27 -33.79 -39.26 -14.72
CA THR A 27 -33.69 -38.35 -13.56
C THR A 27 -32.39 -38.56 -12.78
N ALA A 28 -31.96 -39.80 -12.59
CA ALA A 28 -30.69 -40.11 -11.92
C ALA A 28 -29.49 -39.57 -12.74
N THR A 29 -29.47 -39.76 -14.06
CA THR A 29 -28.39 -39.21 -14.91
C THR A 29 -28.40 -37.69 -14.95
N TYR A 30 -29.60 -37.06 -14.97
CA TYR A 30 -29.70 -35.59 -14.88
C TYR A 30 -29.16 -35.04 -13.54
N ILE A 31 -29.53 -35.66 -12.41
CA ILE A 31 -29.03 -35.29 -11.07
C ILE A 31 -27.53 -35.49 -10.97
N MET A 32 -26.99 -36.58 -11.52
CA MET A 32 -25.54 -36.84 -11.53
C MET A 32 -24.78 -35.78 -12.35
N ASN A 33 -25.28 -35.41 -13.52
CA ASN A 33 -24.65 -34.37 -14.34
C ASN A 33 -24.69 -32.99 -13.68
N VAL A 34 -25.80 -32.61 -13.04
CA VAL A 34 -25.94 -31.35 -12.33
C VAL A 34 -24.99 -31.31 -11.10
N SER A 35 -24.82 -32.45 -10.41
CA SER A 35 -23.91 -32.53 -9.26
C SER A 35 -22.45 -32.50 -9.70
N ALA A 36 -22.09 -33.12 -10.83
CA ALA A 36 -20.74 -33.08 -11.38
C ALA A 36 -20.35 -31.64 -11.78
N GLN A 37 -21.22 -30.94 -12.49
CA GLN A 37 -20.98 -29.54 -12.88
C GLN A 37 -20.81 -28.61 -11.67
N LYS A 38 -21.61 -28.81 -10.60
CA LYS A 38 -21.46 -28.04 -9.35
C LYS A 38 -20.17 -28.35 -8.60
N LEU A 39 -19.66 -29.59 -8.71
CA LEU A 39 -18.36 -29.94 -8.14
C LEU A 39 -17.23 -29.21 -8.87
N GLU A 40 -17.27 -29.18 -10.21
CA GLU A 40 -16.31 -28.44 -11.03
C GLU A 40 -16.35 -26.95 -10.75
N ASP A 41 -17.56 -26.36 -10.57
CA ASP A 41 -17.72 -24.96 -10.16
C ASP A 41 -17.03 -24.67 -8.82
N GLY A 42 -17.21 -25.56 -7.83
CA GLY A 42 -16.55 -25.43 -6.52
C GLY A 42 -15.02 -25.55 -6.60
N ILE A 43 -14.51 -26.43 -7.45
CA ILE A 43 -13.07 -26.59 -7.70
C ILE A 43 -12.53 -25.32 -8.37
N MET A 44 -13.21 -24.79 -9.38
CA MET A 44 -12.81 -23.54 -10.05
C MET A 44 -12.81 -22.35 -9.07
N GLN A 45 -13.82 -22.26 -8.18
CA GLN A 45 -13.85 -21.23 -7.14
C GLN A 45 -12.65 -21.34 -6.19
N LEU A 46 -12.28 -22.56 -5.79
CA LEU A 46 -11.08 -22.80 -4.98
C LEU A 46 -9.80 -22.41 -5.71
N GLU A 47 -9.67 -22.79 -6.98
CA GLU A 47 -8.54 -22.43 -7.85
C GLU A 47 -8.44 -20.91 -8.09
N ASN A 48 -9.57 -20.20 -8.09
CA ASN A 48 -9.66 -18.74 -8.22
C ASN A 48 -9.48 -18.00 -6.88
N GLU A 49 -9.11 -18.70 -5.81
CA GLU A 49 -8.95 -18.14 -4.46
C GLU A 49 -10.26 -17.53 -3.89
N ASN A 50 -11.40 -17.85 -4.50
CA ASN A 50 -12.72 -17.47 -4.00
C ASN A 50 -13.21 -18.47 -2.94
N TYR A 51 -12.47 -18.52 -1.83
CA TYR A 51 -12.65 -19.54 -0.78
C TYR A 51 -14.02 -19.51 -0.13
N GLY A 52 -14.62 -18.33 0.03
CA GLY A 52 -15.94 -18.18 0.62
C GLY A 52 -17.05 -18.84 -0.19
N ASP A 53 -17.02 -18.67 -1.51
CA ASP A 53 -18.03 -19.28 -2.39
C ASP A 53 -17.72 -20.76 -2.64
N ALA A 54 -16.45 -21.15 -2.73
CA ALA A 54 -16.04 -22.56 -2.78
C ALA A 54 -16.56 -23.32 -1.54
N MET A 55 -16.40 -22.78 -0.34
CA MET A 55 -16.91 -23.36 0.90
C MET A 55 -18.43 -23.55 0.86
N LYS A 56 -19.19 -22.53 0.45
CA LYS A 56 -20.66 -22.63 0.32
C LYS A 56 -21.06 -23.71 -0.67
N THR A 57 -20.36 -23.81 -1.79
CA THR A 57 -20.62 -24.80 -2.85
C THR A 57 -20.40 -26.20 -2.31
N PHE A 58 -19.25 -26.49 -1.68
CA PHE A 58 -18.95 -27.83 -1.16
C PHE A 58 -19.83 -28.23 0.03
N ILE A 59 -20.17 -27.29 0.94
CA ILE A 59 -21.14 -27.56 2.02
C ILE A 59 -22.50 -27.92 1.43
N LYS A 60 -22.99 -27.18 0.43
CA LYS A 60 -24.27 -27.49 -0.23
C LYS A 60 -24.26 -28.87 -0.88
N LEU A 61 -23.19 -29.22 -1.59
CA LEU A 61 -23.02 -30.55 -2.19
C LEU A 61 -23.00 -31.65 -1.13
N ASN A 62 -22.29 -31.43 -0.01
CA ASN A 62 -22.24 -32.39 1.08
C ASN A 62 -23.61 -32.60 1.78
N VAL A 63 -24.44 -31.55 1.86
CA VAL A 63 -25.81 -31.67 2.37
C VAL A 63 -26.68 -32.47 1.40
N MET A 64 -26.48 -32.33 0.10
CA MET A 64 -27.24 -33.06 -0.94
C MET A 64 -26.88 -34.54 -1.00
N ASP A 65 -25.59 -34.88 -0.83
CA ASP A 65 -25.10 -36.27 -0.80
C ASP A 65 -24.03 -36.44 0.29
N PRO A 66 -24.45 -36.64 1.57
CA PRO A 66 -23.53 -36.75 2.69
C PRO A 66 -22.62 -38.00 2.66
N LYS A 67 -22.96 -38.99 1.82
CA LYS A 67 -22.17 -40.22 1.66
C LYS A 67 -20.99 -40.07 0.73
N ASN A 68 -20.98 -39.04 -0.11
CA ASN A 68 -19.88 -38.75 -1.03
C ASN A 68 -18.76 -38.02 -0.31
N THR A 69 -17.76 -38.76 0.14
CA THR A 69 -16.65 -38.25 0.93
C THR A 69 -15.75 -37.24 0.21
N ILE A 70 -15.86 -37.12 -1.11
CA ILE A 70 -15.07 -36.14 -1.89
C ILE A 70 -15.41 -34.69 -1.50
N TYR A 71 -16.64 -34.43 -1.05
CA TYR A 71 -17.04 -33.11 -0.61
C TYR A 71 -16.37 -32.73 0.71
N GLN A 72 -16.21 -33.69 1.64
CA GLN A 72 -15.45 -33.48 2.88
C GLN A 72 -13.97 -33.24 2.58
N TYR A 73 -13.40 -33.93 1.57
CA TYR A 73 -12.05 -33.66 1.12
C TYR A 73 -11.91 -32.20 0.65
N TYR A 74 -12.79 -31.70 -0.22
CA TYR A 74 -12.69 -30.33 -0.71
C TYR A 74 -13.02 -29.28 0.36
N ILE A 75 -13.92 -29.55 1.31
CA ILE A 75 -14.12 -28.69 2.49
C ILE A 75 -12.81 -28.60 3.29
N GLY A 76 -12.08 -29.71 3.43
CA GLY A 76 -10.75 -29.74 4.02
C GLY A 76 -9.73 -28.91 3.24
N GLU A 77 -9.72 -29.01 1.90
CA GLU A 77 -8.83 -28.23 1.04
C GLU A 77 -9.10 -26.72 1.11
N VAL A 78 -10.37 -26.30 1.18
CA VAL A 78 -10.72 -24.88 1.40
C VAL A 78 -10.23 -24.39 2.76
N ASN A 79 -10.45 -25.17 3.82
CA ASN A 79 -9.94 -24.81 5.15
C ASN A 79 -8.41 -24.75 5.17
N TYR A 80 -7.73 -25.67 4.48
CA TYR A 80 -6.28 -25.65 4.34
C TYR A 80 -5.80 -24.38 3.63
N ALA A 81 -6.46 -23.99 2.54
CA ALA A 81 -6.13 -22.77 1.80
C ALA A 81 -6.36 -21.48 2.61
N LEU A 82 -7.32 -21.51 3.55
CA LEU A 82 -7.58 -20.43 4.52
C LEU A 82 -6.66 -20.50 5.76
N GLU A 83 -5.67 -21.38 5.77
CA GLU A 83 -4.76 -21.64 6.91
C GLU A 83 -5.47 -22.09 8.20
N ASN A 84 -6.74 -22.51 8.09
CA ASN A 84 -7.50 -23.12 9.16
C ASN A 84 -7.20 -24.63 9.24
N TYR A 85 -6.02 -24.98 9.74
CA TYR A 85 -5.51 -26.36 9.73
C TYR A 85 -6.34 -27.30 10.62
N GLU A 86 -6.93 -26.80 11.71
CA GLU A 86 -7.84 -27.58 12.57
C GLU A 86 -9.17 -27.86 11.87
N GLY A 87 -9.71 -26.87 11.14
CA GLY A 87 -10.88 -27.05 10.29
C GLY A 87 -10.64 -28.06 9.17
N ALA A 88 -9.45 -28.01 8.54
CA ALA A 88 -9.04 -28.97 7.52
C ALA A 88 -8.97 -30.39 8.09
N ARG A 89 -8.29 -30.59 9.21
CA ARG A 89 -8.19 -31.88 9.91
C ARG A 89 -9.56 -32.43 10.28
N THR A 90 -10.45 -31.58 10.80
CA THR A 90 -11.81 -31.95 11.15
C THR A 90 -12.59 -32.44 9.92
N ALA A 91 -12.51 -31.74 8.79
CA ALA A 91 -13.21 -32.13 7.57
C ALA A 91 -12.68 -33.45 7.00
N PHE A 92 -11.36 -33.66 6.96
CA PHE A 92 -10.76 -34.90 6.50
C PHE A 92 -11.16 -36.08 7.40
N ASN A 93 -11.16 -35.90 8.72
CA ASN A 93 -11.60 -36.94 9.67
C ASN A 93 -13.09 -37.27 9.48
N LYS A 94 -13.98 -36.28 9.30
CA LYS A 94 -15.39 -36.53 8.98
C LYS A 94 -15.56 -37.36 7.71
N GLY A 95 -14.74 -37.09 6.68
CA GLY A 95 -14.74 -37.92 5.49
C GLY A 95 -14.38 -39.37 5.78
N LEU A 96 -13.43 -39.64 6.68
CA LEU A 96 -13.04 -40.99 7.12
C LEU A 96 -14.06 -41.63 8.03
N GLU A 97 -14.81 -40.88 8.84
CA GLU A 97 -15.95 -41.38 9.65
C GLU A 97 -17.09 -41.82 8.73
N VAL A 98 -17.39 -41.06 7.66
CA VAL A 98 -18.41 -41.45 6.67
C VAL A 98 -17.99 -42.71 5.92
N SER A 99 -16.72 -42.81 5.53
CA SER A 99 -16.15 -43.98 4.90
C SER A 99 -14.67 -44.12 5.19
N SER A 100 -14.27 -45.21 5.81
CA SER A 100 -12.86 -45.56 6.01
C SER A 100 -12.06 -45.70 4.71
N LYS A 101 -12.75 -45.68 3.56
CA LYS A 101 -12.17 -45.69 2.21
C LYS A 101 -12.07 -44.29 1.61
N CYS A 102 -12.19 -43.21 2.40
CA CYS A 102 -11.89 -41.85 1.91
C CYS A 102 -10.38 -41.67 1.74
N ASP A 103 -9.81 -42.27 0.69
CA ASP A 103 -8.36 -42.21 0.45
C ASP A 103 -7.88 -40.78 0.14
N ALA A 104 -8.70 -39.95 -0.50
CA ALA A 104 -8.42 -38.52 -0.66
C ALA A 104 -8.29 -37.79 0.70
N CYS A 105 -9.17 -38.12 1.67
CA CYS A 105 -9.10 -37.55 3.02
C CYS A 105 -7.83 -37.97 3.75
N ARG A 106 -7.36 -39.22 3.57
CA ARG A 106 -6.07 -39.68 4.10
C ARG A 106 -4.91 -38.88 3.54
N VAL A 107 -4.93 -38.63 2.24
CA VAL A 107 -3.92 -37.78 1.57
C VAL A 107 -3.98 -36.35 2.11
N GLY A 108 -5.17 -35.82 2.37
CA GLY A 108 -5.34 -34.50 3.00
C GLY A 108 -4.73 -34.45 4.41
N LEU A 109 -4.93 -35.49 5.24
CA LEU A 109 -4.27 -35.59 6.54
C LEU A 109 -2.74 -35.70 6.41
N ALA A 110 -2.26 -36.50 5.45
CA ALA A 110 -0.83 -36.61 5.17
C ALA A 110 -0.21 -35.26 4.81
N LYS A 111 -0.92 -34.41 4.06
CA LYS A 111 -0.45 -33.05 3.73
C LYS A 111 -0.27 -32.19 4.99
N LEU A 112 -1.21 -32.25 5.94
CA LEU A 112 -1.09 -31.58 7.25
C LEU A 112 0.09 -32.12 8.08
N ASP A 113 0.35 -33.43 8.01
CA ASP A 113 1.49 -34.04 8.71
C ASP A 113 2.83 -33.63 8.06
N LEU A 114 2.90 -33.48 6.73
CA LEU A 114 4.05 -32.94 6.02
C LEU A 114 4.36 -31.49 6.45
N ASP A 115 3.33 -30.67 6.62
CA ASP A 115 3.47 -29.29 7.08
C ASP A 115 4.07 -29.18 8.47
N ASN A 116 3.74 -30.13 9.34
CA ASN A 116 4.23 -30.22 10.71
C ASN A 116 5.58 -30.96 10.82
N GLY A 117 6.18 -31.38 9.71
CA GLY A 117 7.44 -32.15 9.71
C GLY A 117 7.27 -33.61 10.11
N ASN A 118 6.06 -34.13 10.25
CA ASN A 118 5.75 -35.50 10.63
C ASN A 118 5.85 -36.46 9.43
N PHE A 119 6.99 -36.49 8.76
CA PHE A 119 7.19 -37.18 7.48
C PHE A 119 6.88 -38.69 7.54
N GLN A 120 7.13 -39.36 8.66
CA GLN A 120 6.85 -40.79 8.83
C GLN A 120 5.35 -41.08 8.88
N GLU A 121 4.59 -40.26 9.60
CA GLU A 121 3.13 -40.43 9.68
C GLU A 121 2.48 -40.04 8.34
N ALA A 122 2.95 -38.96 7.69
CA ALA A 122 2.51 -38.59 6.35
C ALA A 122 2.70 -39.73 5.35
N LYS A 123 3.89 -40.34 5.34
CA LYS A 123 4.19 -41.50 4.49
C LYS A 123 3.26 -42.68 4.79
N LYS A 124 3.02 -42.99 6.05
CA LYS A 124 2.11 -44.07 6.46
C LYS A 124 0.67 -43.82 5.97
N GLN A 125 0.17 -42.59 6.07
CA GLN A 125 -1.15 -42.19 5.55
C GLN A 125 -1.22 -42.34 4.03
N ILE A 126 -0.19 -41.91 3.31
CA ILE A 126 -0.09 -42.04 1.84
C ILE A 126 -0.03 -43.52 1.45
N ASP A 127 0.83 -44.32 2.08
CA ASP A 127 0.92 -45.75 1.80
C ASP A 127 -0.41 -46.47 2.07
N ALA A 128 -1.15 -46.07 3.12
CA ALA A 128 -2.49 -46.58 3.43
C ALA A 128 -3.53 -46.17 2.35
N ALA A 129 -3.47 -44.92 1.84
CA ALA A 129 -4.34 -44.47 0.74
C ALA A 129 -4.06 -45.22 -0.55
N LEU A 130 -2.81 -45.56 -0.83
CA LEU A 130 -2.40 -46.27 -2.04
C LEU A 130 -2.62 -47.79 -1.94
N LYS A 131 -2.79 -48.33 -0.72
CA LYS A 131 -3.04 -49.77 -0.50
C LYS A 131 -4.37 -50.17 -1.10
N GLY A 132 -4.33 -51.03 -2.11
CA GLY A 132 -5.54 -51.43 -2.87
C GLY A 132 -5.90 -50.50 -4.00
N ASN A 133 -5.21 -49.37 -4.15
CA ASN A 133 -5.41 -48.34 -5.21
C ASN A 133 -4.28 -48.34 -6.26
N SER A 134 -3.58 -49.43 -6.46
CA SER A 134 -2.41 -49.48 -7.39
C SER A 134 -2.71 -49.06 -8.84
N LYS A 135 -3.97 -49.11 -9.24
CA LYS A 135 -4.48 -48.67 -10.56
C LYS A 135 -5.29 -47.38 -10.50
N ASN A 136 -5.41 -46.74 -9.34
CA ASN A 136 -6.15 -45.49 -9.19
C ASN A 136 -5.23 -44.28 -9.42
N HIS A 137 -5.18 -43.83 -10.68
CA HIS A 137 -4.34 -42.69 -11.08
C HIS A 137 -4.64 -41.42 -10.28
N PHE A 138 -5.89 -41.19 -9.90
CA PHE A 138 -6.29 -39.99 -9.14
C PHE A 138 -5.65 -39.96 -7.73
N ILE A 139 -5.66 -41.07 -6.98
CA ILE A 139 -5.05 -41.12 -5.64
C ILE A 139 -3.53 -41.00 -5.72
N HIS A 140 -2.88 -41.60 -6.74
CA HIS A 140 -1.45 -41.38 -6.98
C HIS A 140 -1.13 -39.91 -7.26
N ALA A 141 -1.96 -39.23 -8.08
CA ALA A 141 -1.78 -37.81 -8.39
C ALA A 141 -1.99 -36.92 -7.15
N LEU A 142 -3.01 -37.21 -6.31
CA LEU A 142 -3.24 -36.47 -5.07
C LEU A 142 -2.08 -36.65 -4.08
N ALA A 143 -1.57 -37.87 -3.93
CA ALA A 143 -0.45 -38.17 -3.04
C ALA A 143 0.83 -37.41 -3.49
N GLY A 144 1.10 -37.38 -4.79
CA GLY A 144 2.20 -36.59 -5.34
C GLY A 144 2.01 -35.08 -5.12
N ASP A 145 0.79 -34.58 -5.34
CA ASP A 145 0.43 -33.18 -5.14
C ASP A 145 0.57 -32.75 -3.66
N ALA A 146 0.24 -33.63 -2.71
CA ALA A 146 0.42 -33.38 -1.29
C ALA A 146 1.88 -33.10 -0.92
N TYR A 147 2.83 -33.85 -1.49
CA TYR A 147 4.26 -33.58 -1.32
C TYR A 147 4.70 -32.25 -1.96
N LEU A 148 4.09 -31.83 -3.09
CA LEU A 148 4.44 -30.59 -3.75
C LEU A 148 3.88 -29.36 -3.06
N LYS A 149 2.65 -29.45 -2.53
CA LYS A 149 1.88 -28.31 -1.98
C LYS A 149 1.99 -28.16 -0.47
N SER A 150 2.70 -29.05 0.21
CA SER A 150 2.98 -28.88 1.65
C SER A 150 3.91 -27.69 1.89
N LYS A 151 3.91 -27.15 3.12
CA LYS A 151 4.87 -26.09 3.55
C LYS A 151 6.33 -26.54 3.43
N ASN A 152 6.57 -27.85 3.42
CA ASN A 152 7.89 -28.48 3.23
C ASN A 152 7.88 -29.28 1.92
N PRO A 153 7.92 -28.64 0.74
CA PRO A 153 7.77 -29.32 -0.54
C PRO A 153 8.88 -30.35 -0.80
N ARG A 154 8.52 -31.52 -1.31
CA ARG A 154 9.42 -32.65 -1.52
C ARG A 154 9.23 -33.24 -2.91
N ALA A 155 9.86 -32.60 -3.91
CA ALA A 155 9.75 -33.03 -5.32
C ALA A 155 10.22 -34.47 -5.54
N ILE A 156 11.27 -34.90 -4.85
CA ILE A 156 11.84 -36.26 -4.99
C ILE A 156 10.81 -37.33 -4.58
N ASP A 157 10.01 -37.09 -3.53
CA ASP A 157 8.98 -38.02 -3.09
C ASP A 157 7.71 -37.94 -3.97
N ALA A 158 7.44 -36.78 -4.55
CA ALA A 158 6.31 -36.57 -5.46
C ALA A 158 6.50 -37.25 -6.82
N LEU A 159 7.70 -37.18 -7.40
CA LEU A 159 7.98 -37.63 -8.76
C LEU A 159 7.53 -39.08 -9.04
N PRO A 160 7.89 -40.12 -8.25
CA PRO A 160 7.49 -41.49 -8.54
C PRO A 160 5.97 -41.70 -8.52
N LEU A 161 5.24 -40.95 -7.66
CA LEU A 161 3.79 -41.00 -7.56
C LEU A 161 3.11 -40.38 -8.78
N LEU A 162 3.62 -39.22 -9.22
CA LEU A 162 3.10 -38.51 -10.39
C LEU A 162 3.42 -39.25 -11.69
N VAL A 163 4.63 -39.83 -11.79
CA VAL A 163 4.97 -40.74 -12.90
C VAL A 163 4.00 -41.89 -12.95
N LYS A 164 3.71 -42.53 -11.79
CA LYS A 164 2.76 -43.64 -11.73
C LYS A 164 1.34 -43.21 -12.15
N ALA A 165 0.88 -42.03 -11.69
CA ALA A 165 -0.44 -41.50 -12.10
C ALA A 165 -0.52 -41.31 -13.63
N ARG A 166 0.51 -40.71 -14.23
CA ARG A 166 0.65 -40.52 -15.68
C ARG A 166 0.67 -41.85 -16.43
N ASP A 167 1.44 -42.81 -15.95
CA ASP A 167 1.61 -44.12 -16.64
C ASP A 167 0.31 -44.92 -16.63
N ILE A 168 -0.53 -44.77 -15.58
CA ILE A 168 -1.85 -45.41 -15.53
C ILE A 168 -2.82 -44.76 -16.51
N ASP A 169 -2.83 -43.43 -16.58
CA ASP A 169 -3.64 -42.67 -17.55
C ASP A 169 -2.85 -41.49 -18.14
N PRO A 170 -2.13 -41.71 -19.25
CA PRO A 170 -1.34 -40.67 -19.90
C PRO A 170 -2.18 -39.63 -20.67
N SER A 171 -3.51 -39.81 -20.77
CA SER A 171 -4.41 -38.88 -21.46
C SER A 171 -4.73 -37.64 -20.60
N VAL A 172 -4.62 -37.74 -19.26
CA VAL A 172 -4.96 -36.69 -18.33
C VAL A 172 -3.90 -35.59 -18.30
N ALA A 173 -4.21 -34.42 -18.88
CA ALA A 173 -3.29 -33.29 -18.96
C ALA A 173 -2.79 -32.84 -17.57
N LYS A 174 -3.64 -32.85 -16.53
CA LYS A 174 -3.29 -32.44 -15.17
C LYS A 174 -2.15 -33.26 -14.54
N TYR A 175 -1.91 -34.50 -14.96
CA TYR A 175 -0.76 -35.30 -14.47
C TYR A 175 0.55 -34.81 -15.05
N TRP A 176 0.53 -34.34 -16.29
CA TRP A 176 1.70 -33.74 -16.92
C TRP A 176 2.01 -32.37 -16.31
N ILE A 177 0.98 -31.59 -15.93
CA ILE A 177 1.15 -30.33 -15.21
C ILE A 177 1.84 -30.58 -13.87
N LYS A 178 1.33 -31.52 -13.06
CA LYS A 178 1.92 -31.86 -11.76
C LYS A 178 3.35 -32.42 -11.87
N LEU A 179 3.64 -33.18 -12.90
CA LEU A 179 5.02 -33.61 -13.22
C LEU A 179 5.90 -32.40 -13.53
N GLY A 180 5.41 -31.47 -14.33
CA GLY A 180 6.09 -30.21 -14.60
C GLY A 180 6.38 -29.42 -13.31
N ASP A 181 5.41 -29.34 -12.40
CA ASP A 181 5.59 -28.72 -11.09
C ASP A 181 6.67 -29.40 -10.25
N ALA A 182 6.69 -30.74 -10.25
CA ALA A 182 7.71 -31.51 -9.54
C ALA A 182 9.11 -31.26 -10.11
N TYR A 183 9.24 -31.27 -11.43
CA TYR A 183 10.52 -30.93 -12.10
C TYR A 183 10.93 -29.49 -11.87
N PHE A 184 10.00 -28.54 -11.94
CA PHE A 184 10.25 -27.13 -11.65
C PHE A 184 10.77 -26.93 -10.22
N LEU A 185 10.13 -27.56 -9.25
CA LEU A 185 10.55 -27.50 -7.84
C LEU A 185 11.93 -28.15 -7.62
N ASN A 186 12.25 -29.17 -8.42
CA ASN A 186 13.58 -29.82 -8.43
C ASN A 186 14.62 -29.05 -9.25
N ASN A 187 14.29 -27.83 -9.70
CA ASN A 187 15.12 -26.98 -10.56
C ASN A 187 15.48 -27.59 -11.92
N ASP A 188 14.71 -28.57 -12.39
CA ASP A 188 14.81 -29.15 -13.72
C ASP A 188 13.86 -28.47 -14.69
N LEU A 189 14.23 -27.24 -15.10
CA LEU A 189 13.38 -26.39 -15.94
C LEU A 189 13.13 -27.00 -17.34
N GLY A 190 14.05 -27.82 -17.84
CA GLY A 190 13.92 -28.48 -19.13
C GLY A 190 12.80 -29.53 -19.12
N ASN A 191 12.82 -30.47 -18.17
CA ASN A 191 11.77 -31.47 -18.02
C ASN A 191 10.45 -30.86 -17.56
N ALA A 192 10.49 -29.76 -16.77
CA ALA A 192 9.30 -29.00 -16.42
C ALA A 192 8.62 -28.44 -17.67
N MET A 193 9.35 -27.75 -18.55
CA MET A 193 8.80 -27.18 -19.79
C MET A 193 8.27 -28.30 -20.71
N ASN A 194 9.02 -29.39 -20.92
CA ASN A 194 8.58 -30.52 -21.74
C ASN A 194 7.27 -31.14 -21.22
N SER A 195 7.12 -31.21 -19.89
CA SER A 195 5.90 -31.73 -19.25
C SER A 195 4.71 -30.79 -19.51
N TYR A 196 4.90 -29.48 -19.35
CA TYR A 196 3.85 -28.48 -19.63
C TYR A 196 3.50 -28.43 -21.12
N GLU A 197 4.44 -28.51 -22.03
CA GLU A 197 4.17 -28.60 -23.48
C GLU A 197 3.37 -29.86 -23.83
N THR A 198 3.66 -30.97 -23.14
CA THR A 198 2.87 -32.20 -23.31
C THR A 198 1.46 -32.03 -22.76
N ALA A 199 1.30 -31.36 -21.62
CA ALA A 199 0.00 -31.01 -21.07
C ALA A 199 -0.82 -30.17 -22.07
N VAL A 200 -0.23 -29.13 -22.70
CA VAL A 200 -0.90 -28.33 -23.75
C VAL A 200 -1.30 -29.17 -24.95
N LYS A 201 -0.49 -30.17 -25.35
CA LYS A 201 -0.88 -31.09 -26.44
C LYS A 201 -2.08 -31.98 -26.08
N LYS A 202 -2.27 -32.27 -24.76
CA LYS A 202 -3.42 -33.05 -24.27
C LYS A 202 -4.65 -32.20 -24.08
N ASP A 203 -4.48 -31.02 -23.51
CA ASP A 203 -5.52 -30.01 -23.34
C ASP A 203 -4.97 -28.61 -23.62
N LYS A 204 -5.24 -28.11 -24.82
CA LYS A 204 -4.83 -26.76 -25.24
C LYS A 204 -5.66 -25.65 -24.61
N ASN A 205 -6.79 -26.00 -24.00
CA ASN A 205 -7.72 -25.06 -23.39
C ASN A 205 -7.56 -24.98 -21.85
N ASP A 206 -6.60 -25.69 -21.28
CA ASP A 206 -6.30 -25.60 -19.85
C ASP A 206 -5.48 -24.33 -19.55
N PRO A 207 -6.04 -23.33 -18.83
CA PRO A 207 -5.34 -22.07 -18.56
C PRO A 207 -4.18 -22.23 -17.59
N GLU A 208 -4.22 -23.24 -16.68
CA GLU A 208 -3.20 -23.48 -15.68
C GLU A 208 -1.85 -23.77 -16.31
N THR A 209 -1.83 -24.57 -17.36
CA THR A 209 -0.58 -24.96 -18.05
C THR A 209 0.18 -23.74 -18.56
N TYR A 210 -0.51 -22.75 -19.14
CA TYR A 210 0.13 -21.52 -19.61
C TYR A 210 0.69 -20.68 -18.47
N VAL A 211 0.00 -20.63 -17.32
CA VAL A 211 0.52 -19.96 -16.11
C VAL A 211 1.82 -20.64 -15.64
N LYS A 212 1.87 -21.97 -15.61
CA LYS A 212 3.08 -22.72 -15.24
C LYS A 212 4.25 -22.45 -16.18
N MET A 213 4.01 -22.44 -17.50
CA MET A 213 5.02 -22.06 -18.49
C MET A 213 5.50 -20.63 -18.27
N ALA A 214 4.60 -19.68 -17.97
CA ALA A 214 4.94 -18.29 -17.67
C ALA A 214 5.87 -18.18 -16.46
N ARG A 215 5.69 -19.00 -15.43
CA ARG A 215 6.57 -19.01 -14.24
C ARG A 215 8.00 -19.42 -14.59
N ILE A 216 8.20 -20.37 -15.52
CA ILE A 216 9.55 -20.73 -16.00
C ILE A 216 10.20 -19.51 -16.68
N TRP A 217 9.49 -18.84 -17.60
CA TRP A 217 10.01 -17.65 -18.27
C TRP A 217 10.28 -16.50 -17.28
N SER A 218 9.40 -16.32 -16.29
CA SER A 218 9.58 -15.33 -15.24
C SER A 218 10.82 -15.59 -14.37
N SER A 219 11.08 -16.86 -14.01
CA SER A 219 12.27 -17.25 -13.24
C SER A 219 13.57 -16.96 -14.00
N SER A 220 13.51 -17.05 -15.33
CA SER A 220 14.61 -16.70 -16.24
C SER A 220 14.64 -15.21 -16.61
N LYS A 221 13.81 -14.36 -15.94
CA LYS A 221 13.66 -12.91 -16.19
C LYS A 221 13.22 -12.53 -17.60
N GLN A 222 12.68 -13.48 -18.36
CA GLN A 222 12.13 -13.25 -19.69
C GLN A 222 10.66 -12.82 -19.58
N TYR A 223 10.46 -11.61 -19.05
CA TYR A 223 9.12 -11.14 -18.65
C TYR A 223 8.14 -11.01 -19.82
N ASP A 224 8.59 -10.62 -21.01
CA ASP A 224 7.71 -10.50 -22.17
C ASP A 224 7.14 -11.87 -22.60
N LEU A 225 7.97 -12.91 -22.64
CA LEU A 225 7.52 -14.28 -22.94
C LEU A 225 6.57 -14.82 -21.86
N ALA A 226 6.85 -14.49 -20.59
CA ALA A 226 5.96 -14.86 -19.50
C ALA A 226 4.60 -14.15 -19.62
N ILE A 227 4.59 -12.86 -19.95
CA ILE A 227 3.36 -12.07 -20.18
C ILE A 227 2.56 -12.68 -21.34
N ASP A 228 3.17 -13.00 -22.47
CA ASP A 228 2.50 -13.62 -23.62
C ASP A 228 1.77 -14.91 -23.22
N ARG A 229 2.38 -15.75 -22.37
CA ARG A 229 1.75 -16.98 -21.86
C ARG A 229 0.57 -16.70 -20.95
N LEU A 230 0.68 -15.71 -20.07
CA LEU A 230 -0.44 -15.33 -19.17
C LEU A 230 -1.59 -14.65 -19.92
N GLU A 231 -1.29 -13.82 -20.91
CA GLU A 231 -2.31 -13.26 -21.78
C GLU A 231 -3.02 -14.36 -22.59
N ALA A 232 -2.30 -15.39 -23.04
CA ALA A 232 -2.92 -16.57 -23.67
C ALA A 232 -3.82 -17.31 -22.67
N SER A 233 -3.37 -17.53 -21.43
CA SER A 233 -4.18 -18.13 -20.36
C SER A 233 -5.48 -17.37 -20.11
N SER A 234 -5.40 -16.04 -20.00
CA SER A 234 -6.58 -15.19 -19.75
C SER A 234 -7.55 -15.14 -20.94
N LYS A 235 -7.06 -15.32 -22.17
CA LYS A 235 -7.89 -15.44 -23.38
C LYS A 235 -8.61 -16.79 -23.43
N ILE A 236 -7.93 -17.88 -23.06
CA ILE A 236 -8.51 -19.23 -23.01
C ILE A 236 -9.60 -19.29 -21.96
N SER A 237 -9.33 -18.78 -20.77
CA SER A 237 -10.28 -18.76 -19.67
C SER A 237 -10.37 -17.36 -19.04
N PRO A 238 -11.30 -16.51 -19.51
CA PRO A 238 -11.48 -15.16 -18.98
C PRO A 238 -11.88 -15.09 -17.50
N ASN A 239 -12.20 -16.23 -16.89
CA ASN A 239 -12.59 -16.34 -15.49
C ASN A 239 -11.53 -17.04 -14.62
N TYR A 240 -10.33 -17.29 -15.16
CA TYR A 240 -9.25 -17.91 -14.42
C TYR A 240 -8.42 -16.83 -13.70
N ALA A 241 -8.76 -16.57 -12.42
CA ALA A 241 -8.23 -15.47 -11.62
C ALA A 241 -6.70 -15.50 -11.49
N LEU A 242 -6.08 -16.70 -11.41
CA LEU A 242 -4.64 -16.85 -11.22
C LEU A 242 -3.83 -16.23 -12.38
N ALA A 243 -4.33 -16.31 -13.63
CA ALA A 243 -3.67 -15.67 -14.75
C ALA A 243 -3.56 -14.15 -14.57
N TYR A 244 -4.63 -13.52 -14.10
CA TYR A 244 -4.65 -12.07 -13.84
C TYR A 244 -3.76 -11.70 -12.64
N LYS A 245 -3.75 -12.52 -11.58
CA LYS A 245 -2.88 -12.32 -10.42
C LYS A 245 -1.40 -12.30 -10.83
N GLU A 246 -0.97 -13.28 -11.63
CA GLU A 246 0.40 -13.35 -12.14
C GLU A 246 0.72 -12.21 -13.14
N LEU A 247 -0.24 -11.83 -13.99
CA LEU A 247 -0.07 -10.69 -14.92
C LEU A 247 0.18 -9.38 -14.16
N ILE A 248 -0.52 -9.13 -13.06
CA ILE A 248 -0.30 -7.95 -12.23
C ILE A 248 1.16 -7.89 -11.77
N GLU A 249 1.67 -8.99 -11.23
CA GLU A 249 3.07 -9.05 -10.75
C GLU A 249 4.08 -8.85 -11.89
N LEU A 250 3.84 -9.48 -13.04
CA LEU A 250 4.75 -9.36 -14.18
C LEU A 250 4.72 -7.99 -14.83
N TYR A 251 3.55 -7.35 -14.96
CA TYR A 251 3.46 -5.98 -15.45
C TYR A 251 4.19 -5.00 -14.54
N ILE A 252 4.09 -5.17 -13.21
CA ILE A 252 4.84 -4.36 -12.25
C ILE A 252 6.35 -4.59 -12.41
N ARG A 253 6.82 -5.85 -12.49
CA ARG A 253 8.24 -6.18 -12.68
C ARG A 253 8.80 -5.72 -14.02
N ALA A 254 7.97 -5.72 -15.06
CA ALA A 254 8.32 -5.25 -16.39
C ALA A 254 8.18 -3.72 -16.55
N GLY A 255 7.72 -2.99 -15.51
CA GLY A 255 7.50 -1.54 -15.58
C GLY A 255 6.29 -1.10 -16.41
N LYS A 256 5.41 -2.03 -16.78
CA LYS A 256 4.21 -1.78 -17.62
C LYS A 256 3.00 -1.38 -16.76
N TYR A 257 3.15 -0.30 -15.98
CA TYR A 257 2.16 0.12 -14.98
C TYR A 257 0.80 0.50 -15.55
N ASP A 258 0.77 0.99 -16.78
CA ASP A 258 -0.45 1.33 -17.55
C ASP A 258 -1.38 0.12 -17.76
N LYS A 259 -0.81 -1.09 -17.83
CA LYS A 259 -1.56 -2.33 -18.00
C LYS A 259 -2.07 -2.95 -16.70
N VAL A 260 -1.61 -2.48 -15.53
CA VAL A 260 -1.91 -3.12 -14.24
C VAL A 260 -3.37 -2.93 -13.83
N LEU A 261 -3.91 -1.70 -13.93
CA LEU A 261 -5.25 -1.40 -13.40
C LEU A 261 -6.37 -2.27 -14.01
N PRO A 262 -6.51 -2.40 -15.34
CA PRO A 262 -7.56 -3.23 -15.92
C PRO A 262 -7.49 -4.69 -15.50
N VAL A 263 -6.27 -5.21 -15.36
CA VAL A 263 -6.02 -6.60 -14.96
C VAL A 263 -6.33 -6.81 -13.47
N LEU A 264 -5.98 -5.84 -12.63
CA LEU A 264 -6.28 -5.87 -11.20
C LEU A 264 -7.78 -5.79 -10.93
N GLU A 265 -8.51 -4.94 -11.65
CA GLU A 265 -9.98 -4.87 -11.57
C GLU A 265 -10.63 -6.21 -11.96
N LYS A 266 -10.14 -6.83 -13.03
CA LYS A 266 -10.63 -8.15 -13.44
C LYS A 266 -10.33 -9.21 -12.40
N TYR A 267 -9.12 -9.20 -11.80
CA TYR A 267 -8.77 -10.10 -10.71
C TYR A 267 -9.70 -9.94 -9.51
N VAL A 268 -9.92 -8.70 -9.04
CA VAL A 268 -10.83 -8.41 -7.91
C VAL A 268 -12.25 -8.88 -8.18
N ALA A 269 -12.75 -8.70 -9.41
CA ALA A 269 -14.09 -9.17 -9.80
C ALA A 269 -14.20 -10.70 -9.73
N LEU A 270 -13.12 -11.44 -10.03
CA LEU A 270 -13.08 -12.90 -10.01
C LEU A 270 -12.80 -13.46 -8.61
N ALA A 271 -12.00 -12.76 -7.81
CA ALA A 271 -11.65 -13.15 -6.44
C ALA A 271 -12.81 -12.99 -5.44
N GLY A 272 -13.91 -12.34 -5.83
CA GLY A 272 -15.17 -12.29 -5.10
C GLY A 272 -15.07 -11.69 -3.70
N SER A 273 -15.10 -12.52 -2.67
CA SER A 273 -15.04 -12.09 -1.27
C SER A 273 -13.63 -11.86 -0.74
N ASP A 274 -12.58 -12.05 -1.55
CA ASP A 274 -11.19 -11.81 -1.12
C ASP A 274 -10.96 -10.33 -0.79
N ILE A 275 -10.79 -10.06 0.51
CA ILE A 275 -10.57 -8.72 1.03
C ILE A 275 -9.18 -8.20 0.64
N ASP A 276 -8.17 -9.05 0.60
CA ASP A 276 -6.81 -8.65 0.28
C ASP A 276 -6.70 -8.17 -1.19
N ALA A 277 -7.43 -8.81 -2.10
CA ALA A 277 -7.54 -8.34 -3.48
C ALA A 277 -8.13 -6.93 -3.56
N LYS A 278 -9.19 -6.64 -2.80
CA LYS A 278 -9.83 -5.31 -2.74
C LYS A 278 -8.93 -4.26 -2.10
N VAL A 279 -8.23 -4.61 -1.03
CA VAL A 279 -7.22 -3.74 -0.38
C VAL A 279 -6.10 -3.42 -1.37
N ARG A 280 -5.65 -4.41 -2.14
CA ARG A 280 -4.62 -4.23 -3.18
C ARG A 280 -5.08 -3.26 -4.28
N LEU A 281 -6.34 -3.33 -4.70
CA LEU A 281 -6.92 -2.38 -5.65
C LEU A 281 -6.96 -0.96 -5.06
N THR A 282 -7.45 -0.81 -3.82
CA THR A 282 -7.47 0.48 -3.12
C THR A 282 -6.08 1.09 -3.02
N LYS A 283 -5.08 0.28 -2.64
CA LYS A 283 -3.67 0.70 -2.60
C LYS A 283 -3.17 1.15 -3.98
N PHE A 284 -3.45 0.38 -5.04
CA PHE A 284 -3.00 0.70 -6.38
C PHE A 284 -3.64 2.00 -6.91
N LEU A 285 -4.93 2.16 -6.70
CA LEU A 285 -5.67 3.39 -7.05
C LEU A 285 -5.09 4.62 -6.34
N CYS A 286 -4.75 4.48 -5.04
CA CYS A 286 -4.15 5.56 -4.26
C CYS A 286 -2.73 5.88 -4.72
N PHE A 287 -1.86 4.87 -4.79
CA PHE A 287 -0.42 5.08 -4.89
C PHE A 287 0.09 5.20 -6.34
N GLN A 288 -0.39 4.35 -7.25
CA GLN A 288 0.11 4.28 -8.62
C GLN A 288 -0.79 5.04 -9.60
N ALA A 289 -2.09 4.75 -9.59
CA ALA A 289 -3.04 5.38 -10.50
C ALA A 289 -3.38 6.82 -10.08
N LYS A 290 -3.19 7.17 -8.80
CA LYS A 290 -3.57 8.47 -8.22
C LYS A 290 -5.03 8.83 -8.47
N ASP A 291 -5.88 7.79 -8.59
CA ASP A 291 -7.33 7.94 -8.69
C ASP A 291 -7.93 7.95 -7.28
N TYR A 292 -7.69 9.06 -6.59
CA TYR A 292 -8.08 9.23 -5.19
C TYR A 292 -9.59 9.10 -4.94
N PRO A 293 -10.48 9.62 -5.81
CA PRO A 293 -11.93 9.44 -5.63
C PRO A 293 -12.33 7.96 -5.60
N ARG A 294 -11.80 7.16 -6.53
CA ARG A 294 -12.09 5.73 -6.56
C ARG A 294 -11.42 4.98 -5.41
N ALA A 295 -10.19 5.35 -5.02
CA ALA A 295 -9.53 4.78 -3.85
C ALA A 295 -10.35 5.00 -2.57
N ILE A 296 -10.95 6.19 -2.40
CA ILE A 296 -11.84 6.52 -1.28
C ILE A 296 -13.11 5.66 -1.30
N ASP A 297 -13.75 5.51 -2.46
CA ASP A 297 -14.97 4.73 -2.61
C ASP A 297 -14.73 3.24 -2.29
N GLU A 298 -13.70 2.63 -2.89
CA GLU A 298 -13.33 1.24 -2.62
C GLU A 298 -12.91 1.02 -1.15
N GLY A 299 -12.13 1.93 -0.57
CA GLY A 299 -11.75 1.84 0.84
C GLY A 299 -12.95 1.88 1.79
N LYS A 300 -13.93 2.75 1.53
CA LYS A 300 -15.18 2.82 2.30
C LYS A 300 -16.00 1.52 2.19
N LYS A 301 -16.10 0.94 1.00
CA LYS A 301 -16.80 -0.35 0.79
C LYS A 301 -16.14 -1.47 1.60
N ILE A 302 -14.82 -1.50 1.65
CA ILE A 302 -14.09 -2.47 2.47
C ILE A 302 -14.42 -2.30 3.94
N LEU A 303 -14.29 -1.09 4.49
CA LEU A 303 -14.54 -0.82 5.91
C LEU A 303 -15.99 -1.01 6.34
N ALA A 304 -16.95 -0.86 5.42
CA ALA A 304 -18.35 -1.13 5.68
C ALA A 304 -18.64 -2.61 5.96
N THR A 305 -17.84 -3.52 5.39
CA THR A 305 -17.99 -4.97 5.56
C THR A 305 -16.94 -5.59 6.48
N ASN A 306 -15.76 -4.96 6.58
CA ASN A 306 -14.59 -5.43 7.33
C ASN A 306 -13.96 -4.26 8.09
N PRO A 307 -14.59 -3.77 9.17
CA PRO A 307 -14.13 -2.59 9.91
C PRO A 307 -12.77 -2.78 10.60
N GLU A 308 -12.35 -4.03 10.83
CA GLU A 308 -11.05 -4.39 11.42
C GLU A 308 -9.88 -4.28 10.43
N GLN A 309 -10.14 -4.02 9.14
CA GLN A 309 -9.10 -3.92 8.12
C GLN A 309 -8.35 -2.58 8.21
N TYR A 310 -7.56 -2.43 9.27
CA TYR A 310 -6.90 -1.18 9.65
C TYR A 310 -6.03 -0.56 8.55
N SER A 311 -5.41 -1.38 7.70
CA SER A 311 -4.52 -0.91 6.63
C SER A 311 -5.22 -0.02 5.60
N VAL A 312 -6.56 -0.14 5.47
CA VAL A 312 -7.37 0.67 4.56
C VAL A 312 -7.40 2.13 5.01
N HIS A 313 -7.39 2.41 6.32
CA HIS A 313 -7.32 3.77 6.84
C HIS A 313 -6.09 4.54 6.32
N ARG A 314 -4.95 3.86 6.09
CA ARG A 314 -3.75 4.44 5.46
C ARG A 314 -4.04 4.99 4.07
N TRP A 315 -4.68 4.18 3.22
CA TRP A 315 -4.96 4.56 1.84
C TRP A 315 -6.05 5.62 1.76
N LEU A 316 -7.01 5.58 2.67
CA LEU A 316 -8.02 6.62 2.82
C LEU A 316 -7.40 7.95 3.28
N ALA A 317 -6.55 7.93 4.31
CA ALA A 317 -5.85 9.13 4.79
C ALA A 317 -5.04 9.80 3.69
N TRP A 318 -4.27 9.02 2.94
CA TRP A 318 -3.51 9.53 1.80
C TRP A 318 -4.43 10.10 0.71
N SER A 319 -5.43 9.33 0.28
CA SER A 319 -6.34 9.74 -0.80
C SER A 319 -7.15 10.98 -0.45
N TYR A 320 -7.60 11.11 0.80
CA TYR A 320 -8.26 12.31 1.28
C TYR A 320 -7.33 13.52 1.30
N PHE A 321 -6.09 13.34 1.77
CA PHE A 321 -5.10 14.42 1.78
C PHE A 321 -4.82 14.96 0.38
N GLU A 322 -4.52 14.08 -0.57
CA GLU A 322 -4.25 14.44 -1.97
C GLU A 322 -5.48 15.03 -2.68
N SER A 323 -6.68 14.76 -2.16
CA SER A 323 -7.94 15.38 -2.62
C SER A 323 -8.25 16.70 -1.93
N GLY A 324 -7.37 17.24 -1.07
CA GLY A 324 -7.59 18.48 -0.31
C GLY A 324 -8.59 18.34 0.86
N LYS A 325 -8.99 17.14 1.22
CA LYS A 325 -9.93 16.85 2.32
C LYS A 325 -9.15 16.57 3.60
N PHE A 326 -8.55 17.63 4.15
CA PHE A 326 -7.58 17.51 5.24
C PHE A 326 -8.17 17.03 6.56
N GLN A 327 -9.43 17.38 6.87
CA GLN A 327 -10.08 16.89 8.08
C GLN A 327 -10.31 15.37 8.01
N GLU A 328 -10.85 14.89 6.90
CA GLU A 328 -11.07 13.46 6.69
C GLU A 328 -9.75 12.69 6.67
N ALA A 329 -8.69 13.27 6.08
CA ALA A 329 -7.35 12.67 6.10
C ALA A 329 -6.81 12.54 7.54
N PHE A 330 -7.00 13.58 8.36
CA PHE A 330 -6.64 13.58 9.77
C PHE A 330 -7.40 12.49 10.54
N ASP A 331 -8.72 12.42 10.36
CA ASP A 331 -9.57 11.44 11.06
C ASP A 331 -9.20 10.00 10.69
N GLN A 332 -8.91 9.72 9.40
CA GLN A 332 -8.45 8.40 8.98
C GLN A 332 -7.06 8.06 9.50
N SER A 333 -6.14 9.03 9.55
CA SER A 333 -4.81 8.83 10.15
C SER A 333 -4.93 8.50 11.65
N LYS A 334 -5.79 9.20 12.37
CA LYS A 334 -6.06 8.94 13.79
C LYS A 334 -6.55 7.50 14.00
N LEU A 335 -7.55 7.06 13.22
CA LEU A 335 -8.07 5.68 13.28
C LEU A 335 -6.99 4.63 12.96
N LEU A 336 -6.10 4.91 12.01
CA LEU A 336 -4.96 4.05 11.70
C LEU A 336 -4.05 3.87 12.93
N PHE A 337 -3.67 4.97 13.59
CA PHE A 337 -2.77 4.90 14.75
C PHE A 337 -3.43 4.29 15.97
N GLU A 338 -4.71 4.57 16.22
CA GLU A 338 -5.49 3.90 17.26
C GLU A 338 -5.54 2.38 17.05
N ALA A 339 -5.68 1.94 15.81
CA ALA A 339 -5.66 0.52 15.47
C ALA A 339 -4.26 -0.11 15.66
N ILE A 340 -3.19 0.63 15.33
CA ILE A 340 -1.80 0.17 15.50
C ILE A 340 -1.47 0.05 17.01
N GLU A 341 -1.90 1.00 17.82
CA GLU A 341 -1.67 0.99 19.27
C GLU A 341 -2.37 -0.18 19.99
N LYS A 342 -3.56 -0.57 19.52
CA LYS A 342 -4.30 -1.72 20.07
C LYS A 342 -3.60 -3.06 19.83
N GLU A 343 -2.80 -3.18 18.78
CA GLU A 343 -2.15 -4.43 18.41
C GLU A 343 -0.71 -4.19 17.93
N PRO A 344 0.30 -4.47 18.78
CA PRO A 344 1.71 -4.16 18.50
C PRO A 344 2.32 -4.87 17.28
N THR A 345 1.66 -5.90 16.77
CA THR A 345 2.07 -6.62 15.55
C THR A 345 1.79 -5.83 14.27
N ARG A 346 0.90 -4.85 14.34
CA ARG A 346 0.54 -3.98 13.22
C ARG A 346 1.64 -2.98 12.93
N LYS A 347 1.95 -2.81 11.64
CA LYS A 347 3.08 -2.00 11.19
C LYS A 347 2.66 -0.59 10.83
N SER A 348 3.43 0.39 11.33
CA SER A 348 3.42 1.77 10.84
C SER A 348 4.60 2.00 9.89
N TYR A 349 4.43 2.89 8.93
CA TYR A 349 5.45 3.31 7.97
C TYR A 349 5.72 4.81 8.09
N SER A 350 6.86 5.27 7.60
CA SER A 350 7.23 6.70 7.61
C SER A 350 6.16 7.57 6.95
N SER A 351 5.56 7.09 5.85
CA SER A 351 4.46 7.79 5.17
C SER A 351 3.21 7.99 6.05
N ASP A 352 2.91 7.08 6.99
CA ASP A 352 1.74 7.22 7.86
C ASP A 352 1.89 8.44 8.78
N TYR A 353 3.08 8.60 9.38
CA TYR A 353 3.40 9.77 10.20
C TYR A 353 3.41 11.05 9.37
N GLU A 354 3.97 11.00 8.15
CA GLU A 354 4.02 12.14 7.25
C GLU A 354 2.64 12.65 6.86
N TYR A 355 1.74 11.78 6.40
CA TYR A 355 0.39 12.17 6.00
C TYR A 355 -0.44 12.63 7.21
N TYR A 356 -0.27 12.02 8.38
CA TYR A 356 -0.94 12.47 9.59
C TYR A 356 -0.46 13.86 10.01
N ALA A 357 0.86 14.08 10.00
CA ALA A 357 1.44 15.38 10.32
C ALA A 357 1.00 16.48 9.34
N LYS A 358 1.05 16.20 8.04
CA LYS A 358 0.59 17.14 7.00
C LYS A 358 -0.90 17.47 7.13
N ALA A 359 -1.74 16.47 7.38
CA ALA A 359 -3.17 16.68 7.59
C ALA A 359 -3.44 17.54 8.82
N ALA A 360 -2.78 17.23 9.95
CA ALA A 360 -2.85 18.00 11.19
C ALA A 360 -2.44 19.46 10.99
N ALA A 361 -1.33 19.72 10.29
CA ALA A 361 -0.86 21.08 10.00
C ALA A 361 -1.89 21.87 9.17
N ASN A 362 -2.52 21.25 8.16
CA ASN A 362 -3.51 21.92 7.32
C ASN A 362 -4.81 22.28 8.07
N ILE A 363 -5.18 21.52 9.12
CA ILE A 363 -6.31 21.84 10.00
C ILE A 363 -5.89 22.63 11.26
N LYS A 364 -4.66 23.17 11.27
CA LYS A 364 -4.07 23.98 12.36
C LYS A 364 -3.90 23.26 13.71
N ARG A 365 -3.77 21.94 13.70
CA ARG A 365 -3.41 21.12 14.86
C ARG A 365 -1.90 20.93 14.91
N MET A 366 -1.17 22.04 15.14
CA MET A 366 0.29 22.04 15.16
C MET A 366 0.86 21.15 16.26
N ASP A 367 0.18 21.04 17.39
CA ASP A 367 0.50 20.12 18.49
C ASP A 367 0.69 18.67 18.00
N ILE A 368 -0.22 18.20 17.17
CA ILE A 368 -0.17 16.85 16.60
C ILE A 368 0.83 16.78 15.44
N ALA A 369 0.86 17.82 14.59
CA ALA A 369 1.78 17.86 13.46
C ALA A 369 3.23 17.71 13.91
N ASP A 370 3.66 18.50 14.90
CA ASP A 370 5.01 18.46 15.45
C ASP A 370 5.35 17.11 16.08
N ALA A 371 4.41 16.53 16.84
CA ALA A 371 4.58 15.20 17.43
C ALA A 371 4.76 14.10 16.37
N MET A 372 3.97 14.14 15.28
CA MET A 372 4.06 13.14 14.21
C MET A 372 5.32 13.31 13.36
N TYR A 373 5.75 14.55 13.09
CA TYR A 373 7.02 14.80 12.42
C TYR A 373 8.22 14.36 13.28
N ALA A 374 8.17 14.55 14.60
CA ALA A 374 9.21 14.04 15.48
C ALA A 374 9.33 12.50 15.38
N LYS A 375 8.20 11.79 15.42
CA LYS A 375 8.17 10.33 15.22
C LYS A 375 8.63 9.90 13.82
N LEU A 376 8.32 10.70 12.79
CA LEU A 376 8.84 10.46 11.44
C LEU A 376 10.36 10.51 11.40
N ILE A 377 10.98 11.49 12.06
CA ILE A 377 12.44 11.64 12.14
C ILE A 377 13.07 10.50 12.92
N GLU A 378 12.45 10.05 14.01
CA GLU A 378 12.91 8.88 14.77
C GLU A 378 12.93 7.62 13.87
N LYS A 379 11.96 7.50 12.98
CA LYS A 379 11.83 6.34 12.09
C LYS A 379 12.69 6.44 10.83
N ASP A 380 12.94 7.64 10.36
CA ASP A 380 13.76 7.96 9.18
C ASP A 380 14.55 9.25 9.41
N SER A 381 15.69 9.12 10.06
CA SER A 381 16.57 10.26 10.38
C SER A 381 17.19 10.92 9.15
N THR A 382 17.18 10.28 7.99
CA THR A 382 17.73 10.87 6.75
C THR A 382 16.93 12.06 6.28
N ARG A 383 15.67 12.18 6.69
CA ARG A 383 14.76 13.28 6.34
C ARG A 383 14.78 14.43 7.35
N SER A 384 15.57 14.34 8.41
CA SER A 384 15.55 15.32 9.50
C SER A 384 15.82 16.75 9.01
N GLU A 385 16.78 16.96 8.12
CA GLU A 385 17.09 18.28 7.54
C GLU A 385 15.87 18.91 6.85
N GLU A 386 15.21 18.15 5.97
CA GLU A 386 14.02 18.58 5.23
C GLU A 386 12.87 18.93 6.19
N ILE A 387 12.59 18.02 7.12
CA ILE A 387 11.46 18.15 8.04
C ILE A 387 11.66 19.31 9.00
N TYR A 388 12.85 19.48 9.59
CA TYR A 388 13.13 20.62 10.45
C TYR A 388 12.97 21.96 9.73
N GLY A 389 13.45 22.06 8.47
CA GLY A 389 13.28 23.27 7.66
C GLY A 389 11.80 23.57 7.37
N MET A 390 11.02 22.56 7.05
CA MET A 390 9.59 22.70 6.79
C MET A 390 8.82 23.12 8.05
N LEU A 391 9.10 22.48 9.20
CA LEU A 391 8.48 22.83 10.48
C LEU A 391 8.83 24.26 10.92
N ALA A 392 10.09 24.65 10.80
CA ALA A 392 10.54 25.99 11.12
C ALA A 392 9.78 27.04 10.29
N LYS A 393 9.69 26.83 8.97
CA LYS A 393 9.00 27.75 8.08
C LYS A 393 7.49 27.77 8.33
N SER A 394 6.86 26.62 8.52
CA SER A 394 5.44 26.51 8.83
C SER A 394 5.07 27.23 10.14
N ASN A 395 5.86 27.01 11.21
CA ASN A 395 5.63 27.70 12.48
C ASN A 395 5.85 29.21 12.35
N PHE A 396 6.85 29.65 11.58
CA PHE A 396 7.07 31.06 11.28
C PHE A 396 5.86 31.70 10.58
N ASP A 397 5.33 31.05 9.53
CA ASP A 397 4.18 31.54 8.76
C ASP A 397 2.90 31.61 9.60
N ASN A 398 2.77 30.71 10.57
CA ASN A 398 1.67 30.70 11.55
C ASN A 398 1.92 31.62 12.76
N LYS A 399 3.01 32.39 12.76
CA LYS A 399 3.43 33.32 13.84
C LYS A 399 3.76 32.63 15.18
N ASN A 400 4.04 31.35 15.16
CA ASN A 400 4.55 30.58 16.29
C ASN A 400 6.07 30.74 16.35
N TYR A 401 6.54 31.94 16.61
CA TYR A 401 7.96 32.28 16.45
C TYR A 401 8.88 31.48 17.38
N LYS A 402 8.42 31.21 18.61
CA LYS A 402 9.15 30.39 19.57
C LYS A 402 9.46 28.99 19.04
N ASP A 403 8.47 28.33 18.47
CA ASP A 403 8.64 26.99 17.89
C ASP A 403 9.43 27.04 16.59
N ALA A 404 9.24 28.10 15.77
CA ALA A 404 10.06 28.30 14.57
C ALA A 404 11.56 28.37 14.90
N ILE A 405 11.93 29.12 15.96
CA ILE A 405 13.32 29.23 16.43
C ILE A 405 13.86 27.85 16.83
N LEU A 406 13.09 27.09 17.62
CA LEU A 406 13.47 25.73 18.05
C LEU A 406 13.78 24.83 16.86
N TRP A 407 12.92 24.87 15.83
CA TRP A 407 13.11 24.03 14.64
C TRP A 407 14.28 24.50 13.77
N TYR A 408 14.53 25.82 13.66
CA TYR A 408 15.75 26.32 12.99
C TYR A 408 17.02 25.92 13.73
N GLU A 409 17.02 25.92 15.07
CA GLU A 409 18.16 25.46 15.89
C GLU A 409 18.43 23.97 15.64
N LYS A 410 17.41 23.12 15.66
CA LYS A 410 17.53 21.68 15.35
C LYS A 410 18.05 21.46 13.93
N LYS A 411 17.54 22.20 12.94
CA LYS A 411 18.03 22.13 11.58
C LYS A 411 19.50 22.51 11.48
N ASN A 412 19.88 23.58 12.12
CA ASN A 412 21.26 24.09 12.12
C ASN A 412 22.26 23.10 12.73
N ALA A 413 21.81 22.27 13.68
CA ALA A 413 22.61 21.20 14.27
C ALA A 413 22.87 20.03 13.29
N VAL A 414 21.98 19.81 12.34
CA VAL A 414 22.13 18.76 11.31
C VAL A 414 22.87 19.31 10.09
N LYS A 415 22.53 20.53 9.68
CA LYS A 415 23.13 21.22 8.54
C LYS A 415 23.03 22.73 8.70
N PRO A 416 24.11 23.48 8.42
CA PRO A 416 24.09 24.93 8.51
C PRO A 416 22.95 25.57 7.69
N LEU A 417 22.27 26.53 8.29
CA LEU A 417 21.16 27.23 7.66
C LEU A 417 21.61 27.99 6.40
N SER A 418 20.78 27.94 5.38
CA SER A 418 20.90 28.80 4.20
C SER A 418 20.67 30.28 4.58
N ASN A 419 21.06 31.21 3.70
CA ASN A 419 20.88 32.64 3.98
C ASN A 419 19.41 33.03 4.18
N THR A 420 18.50 32.41 3.43
CA THR A 420 17.04 32.59 3.59
C THR A 420 16.56 32.09 4.94
N GLU A 421 17.04 30.95 5.40
CA GLU A 421 16.64 30.36 6.69
C GLU A 421 17.21 31.15 7.87
N LEU A 422 18.47 31.62 7.75
CA LEU A 422 19.05 32.55 8.73
C LEU A 422 18.19 33.81 8.85
N TYR A 423 17.74 34.38 7.72
CA TYR A 423 16.87 35.54 7.71
C TYR A 423 15.55 35.32 8.44
N TYR A 424 14.85 34.20 8.16
CA TYR A 424 13.60 33.88 8.85
C TYR A 424 13.80 33.55 10.34
N ASN A 425 14.90 32.87 10.68
CA ASN A 425 15.24 32.61 12.07
C ASN A 425 15.51 33.92 12.85
N ALA A 426 16.27 34.84 12.24
CA ALA A 426 16.52 36.16 12.82
C ALA A 426 15.22 36.98 12.97
N LEU A 427 14.30 36.93 11.99
CA LEU A 427 12.99 37.57 12.12
C LEU A 427 12.15 36.95 13.25
N ALA A 428 12.16 35.63 13.40
CA ALA A 428 11.45 34.97 14.50
C ALA A 428 11.99 35.47 15.87
N LEU A 429 13.32 35.52 16.02
CA LEU A 429 13.98 36.08 17.19
C LEU A 429 13.60 37.54 17.44
N TYR A 430 13.52 38.33 16.38
CA TYR A 430 13.10 39.74 16.47
C TYR A 430 11.66 39.87 16.98
N TYR A 431 10.73 39.06 16.45
CA TYR A 431 9.33 39.10 16.90
C TYR A 431 9.13 38.58 18.33
N GLU A 432 10.02 37.72 18.83
CA GLU A 432 10.09 37.31 20.23
C GLU A 432 10.85 38.33 21.11
N SER A 433 11.18 39.53 20.59
CA SER A 433 11.93 40.58 21.29
C SER A 433 13.35 40.16 21.77
N ARG A 434 13.90 39.10 21.19
CA ARG A 434 15.26 38.60 21.44
C ARG A 434 16.24 39.35 20.52
N TYR A 435 16.34 40.68 20.72
CA TYR A 435 17.05 41.58 19.77
C TYR A 435 18.54 41.29 19.64
N ALA A 436 19.22 40.95 20.73
CA ALA A 436 20.65 40.61 20.70
C ALA A 436 20.92 39.33 19.87
N ASP A 437 20.11 38.29 20.09
CA ASP A 437 20.22 37.03 19.34
C ASP A 437 19.88 37.24 17.88
N SER A 438 18.83 38.03 17.60
CA SER A 438 18.40 38.41 16.27
C SER A 438 19.52 39.14 15.51
N ASP A 439 20.15 40.14 16.11
CA ASP A 439 21.27 40.87 15.47
C ASP A 439 22.45 39.94 15.18
N ALA A 440 22.77 39.04 16.07
CA ALA A 440 23.84 38.07 15.86
C ALA A 440 23.58 37.15 14.65
N VAL A 441 22.31 36.78 14.40
CA VAL A 441 21.93 35.98 13.24
C VAL A 441 21.88 36.85 11.98
N PHE A 442 21.33 38.08 12.04
CA PHE A 442 21.37 39.01 10.90
C PHE A 442 22.80 39.40 10.50
N ALA A 443 23.74 39.47 11.44
CA ALA A 443 25.14 39.65 11.13
C ALA A 443 25.68 38.58 10.19
N LYS A 444 25.31 37.30 10.40
CA LYS A 444 25.67 36.19 9.49
C LYS A 444 24.99 36.33 8.11
N VAL A 445 23.77 36.89 8.06
CA VAL A 445 23.07 37.15 6.78
C VAL A 445 23.83 38.17 5.93
N VAL A 446 24.24 39.31 6.55
CA VAL A 446 24.94 40.36 5.83
C VAL A 446 26.42 40.02 5.58
N GLU A 447 27.03 39.17 6.37
CA GLU A 447 28.35 38.59 6.08
C GLU A 447 28.34 37.79 4.77
N LYS A 448 27.33 36.94 4.61
CA LYS A 448 27.14 36.12 3.36
C LYS A 448 26.68 36.96 2.17
N THR A 449 25.95 38.05 2.39
CA THR A 449 25.40 38.92 1.35
C THR A 449 25.51 40.38 1.79
N PRO A 450 26.69 41.00 1.65
CA PRO A 450 26.96 42.36 2.19
C PRO A 450 26.09 43.47 1.60
N ASN A 451 25.64 43.33 0.37
CA ASN A 451 24.78 44.30 -0.33
C ASN A 451 23.27 44.09 -0.09
N TYR A 452 22.88 43.16 0.78
CA TYR A 452 21.48 42.91 1.12
C TYR A 452 20.94 43.94 2.10
N ALA A 453 20.45 45.08 1.58
CA ALA A 453 20.01 46.22 2.37
C ALA A 453 19.03 45.83 3.50
N GLN A 454 18.09 44.92 3.27
CA GLN A 454 17.11 44.51 4.28
C GLN A 454 17.76 43.87 5.51
N GLY A 455 18.88 43.15 5.34
CA GLY A 455 19.65 42.61 6.45
C GLY A 455 20.21 43.70 7.38
N TRP A 456 20.77 44.78 6.78
CA TRP A 456 21.28 45.94 7.53
C TRP A 456 20.15 46.70 8.23
N LEU A 457 18.98 46.87 7.59
CA LEU A 457 17.82 47.50 8.22
C LEU A 457 17.37 46.72 9.46
N MET A 458 17.35 45.40 9.37
CA MET A 458 16.92 44.58 10.52
C MET A 458 17.96 44.59 11.64
N ARG A 459 19.24 44.65 11.32
CA ARG A 459 20.30 44.90 12.33
C ARG A 459 20.09 46.24 13.04
N ALA A 460 19.80 47.30 12.27
CA ALA A 460 19.50 48.63 12.84
C ALA A 460 18.28 48.55 13.79
N ARG A 461 17.21 47.88 13.39
CA ARG A 461 16.00 47.72 14.20
C ARG A 461 16.23 46.88 15.46
N CYS A 462 17.08 45.83 15.39
CA CYS A 462 17.50 45.08 16.57
C CYS A 462 18.28 45.97 17.55
N SER A 463 19.23 46.75 17.04
CA SER A 463 20.02 47.69 17.86
C SER A 463 19.16 48.79 18.45
N ASN A 464 18.14 49.26 17.73
CA ASN A 464 17.17 50.22 18.27
C ASN A 464 16.29 49.58 19.37
N GLY A 465 15.94 48.28 19.24
CA GLY A 465 15.26 47.55 20.30
C GLY A 465 16.09 47.35 21.58
N LEU A 466 17.43 47.33 21.44
CA LEU A 466 18.37 47.28 22.58
C LEU A 466 18.65 48.65 23.20
N ASP A 467 18.47 49.74 22.48
CA ASP A 467 18.67 51.12 22.88
C ASP A 467 17.44 51.98 22.53
N PRO A 468 16.25 51.67 23.11
CA PRO A 468 14.98 52.27 22.69
C PRO A 468 14.92 53.79 22.93
N ASP A 469 15.63 54.28 23.93
CA ASP A 469 15.69 55.71 24.24
C ASP A 469 16.75 56.47 23.42
N GLY A 470 17.49 55.76 22.57
CA GLY A 470 18.53 56.36 21.72
C GLY A 470 19.63 57.03 22.49
N ILE A 471 20.05 56.45 23.64
CA ILE A 471 21.08 57.02 24.47
C ILE A 471 22.49 56.78 23.87
N GLN A 472 22.70 55.54 23.38
CA GLN A 472 23.97 55.12 22.81
C GLN A 472 24.00 55.22 21.27
N PHE A 473 22.84 55.35 20.65
CA PHE A 473 22.64 55.34 19.19
C PHE A 473 23.24 54.10 18.50
N LEU A 474 23.03 52.93 19.08
CA LEU A 474 23.58 51.65 18.63
C LEU A 474 23.18 51.30 17.18
N ALA A 475 22.03 51.77 16.71
CA ALA A 475 21.55 51.48 15.36
C ALA A 475 22.24 52.32 14.28
N LYS A 476 22.94 53.43 14.61
CA LYS A 476 23.51 54.35 13.62
C LYS A 476 24.38 53.67 12.56
N PRO A 477 25.41 52.86 12.87
CA PRO A 477 26.28 52.27 11.85
C PRO A 477 25.51 51.32 10.90
N PHE A 478 24.45 50.72 11.36
CA PHE A 478 23.64 49.81 10.55
C PHE A 478 22.63 50.55 9.66
N TYR A 479 22.06 51.67 10.13
CA TYR A 479 21.28 52.54 9.29
C TYR A 479 22.13 53.22 8.19
N GLU A 480 23.36 53.58 8.47
CA GLU A 480 24.29 54.10 7.46
C GLU A 480 24.54 53.06 6.38
N LYS A 481 24.79 51.81 6.71
CA LYS A 481 24.92 50.72 5.76
C LYS A 481 23.62 50.43 5.00
N TYR A 482 22.49 50.52 5.68
CA TYR A 482 21.21 50.40 4.98
C TYR A 482 21.00 51.47 3.93
N ILE A 483 21.28 52.77 4.25
CA ILE A 483 21.15 53.89 3.32
C ILE A 483 22.09 53.67 2.12
N GLU A 484 23.33 53.24 2.36
CA GLU A 484 24.31 52.96 1.28
C GLU A 484 23.74 52.01 0.23
N PHE A 485 23.16 50.91 0.65
CA PHE A 485 22.66 49.89 -0.28
C PHE A 485 21.20 50.11 -0.75
N ALA A 486 20.35 50.73 0.07
CA ALA A 486 18.95 50.97 -0.27
C ALA A 486 18.75 52.17 -1.23
N SER A 487 19.70 53.12 -1.29
CA SER A 487 19.62 54.34 -2.10
C SER A 487 19.66 54.07 -3.61
N VAL A 488 20.03 52.85 -4.01
CA VAL A 488 19.99 52.41 -5.43
C VAL A 488 18.56 52.39 -5.97
N ASP A 489 17.56 52.10 -5.13
CA ASP A 489 16.14 52.11 -5.48
C ASP A 489 15.36 52.86 -4.40
N ARG A 490 15.41 54.20 -4.47
CA ARG A 490 14.86 55.10 -3.44
C ARG A 490 13.34 54.97 -3.31
N GLU A 491 12.64 54.82 -4.42
CA GLU A 491 11.16 54.71 -4.39
C GLU A 491 10.70 53.43 -3.68
N LYS A 492 11.30 52.29 -4.01
CA LYS A 492 11.01 51.02 -3.36
C LYS A 492 11.30 51.05 -1.85
N ASN A 493 12.38 51.73 -1.47
CA ASN A 493 12.87 51.77 -0.10
C ASN A 493 12.46 53.02 0.68
N LYS A 494 11.61 53.88 0.10
CA LYS A 494 11.25 55.23 0.57
C LYS A 494 10.94 55.25 2.08
N LYS A 495 10.01 54.42 2.54
CA LYS A 495 9.58 54.38 3.95
C LYS A 495 10.75 54.10 4.92
N ASN A 496 11.57 53.11 4.60
CA ASN A 496 12.67 52.69 5.46
C ASN A 496 13.88 53.64 5.35
N LEU A 497 14.08 54.32 4.19
CA LEU A 497 15.06 55.39 4.04
C LEU A 497 14.67 56.60 4.88
N ILE A 498 13.41 56.96 4.98
CA ILE A 498 12.91 58.00 5.88
C ILE A 498 13.24 57.65 7.33
N GLU A 499 12.90 56.43 7.76
CA GLU A 499 13.21 55.90 9.10
C GLU A 499 14.70 56.05 9.42
N ALA A 500 15.57 55.57 8.52
CA ALA A 500 17.02 55.58 8.72
C ALA A 500 17.59 57.01 8.76
N ASN A 501 17.18 57.87 7.82
CA ASN A 501 17.66 59.24 7.81
C ASN A 501 17.17 60.07 9.00
N LYS A 502 15.94 59.86 9.48
CA LYS A 502 15.47 60.49 10.73
C LYS A 502 16.32 60.08 11.93
N TYR A 503 16.56 58.76 12.10
CA TYR A 503 17.36 58.26 13.21
C TYR A 503 18.77 58.90 13.23
N ILE A 504 19.43 58.92 12.08
CA ILE A 504 20.77 59.51 11.97
C ILE A 504 20.72 61.06 12.15
N GLY A 505 19.69 61.71 11.61
CA GLY A 505 19.46 63.14 11.82
C GLY A 505 19.35 63.48 13.30
N TYR A 506 18.61 62.70 14.08
CA TYR A 506 18.51 62.87 15.52
C TYR A 506 19.80 62.60 16.26
N TYR A 507 20.60 61.61 15.83
CA TYR A 507 21.94 61.40 16.36
C TYR A 507 22.76 62.68 16.26
N PHE A 508 22.83 63.33 15.11
CA PHE A 508 23.61 64.56 14.91
C PHE A 508 23.03 65.77 15.68
N VAL A 509 21.73 65.86 15.84
CA VAL A 509 21.11 66.85 16.73
C VAL A 509 21.62 66.67 18.15
N LYS A 510 21.68 65.45 18.70
CA LYS A 510 22.19 65.16 20.05
C LYS A 510 23.68 65.42 20.20
N GLN A 511 24.44 65.30 19.10
CA GLN A 511 25.88 65.65 19.08
C GLN A 511 26.11 67.15 18.84
N ASN A 512 25.06 67.97 18.76
CA ASN A 512 25.10 69.39 18.43
C ASN A 512 25.76 69.69 17.08
N ASP A 513 25.75 68.71 16.15
CA ASP A 513 26.28 68.87 14.77
C ASP A 513 25.13 69.27 13.84
N LYS A 514 24.85 70.58 13.80
CA LYS A 514 23.76 71.15 13.00
C LYS A 514 23.94 70.89 11.49
N ALA A 515 25.16 70.84 10.99
CA ALA A 515 25.44 70.69 9.54
C ALA A 515 25.04 69.26 9.08
N ASN A 516 25.52 68.24 9.77
CA ASN A 516 25.14 66.87 9.43
C ASN A 516 23.67 66.57 9.77
N ALA A 517 23.12 67.08 10.88
CA ALA A 517 21.68 66.92 11.15
C ALA A 517 20.80 67.46 10.00
N LYS A 518 21.13 68.65 9.48
CA LYS A 518 20.42 69.26 8.37
C LYS A 518 20.46 68.37 7.12
N LEU A 519 21.65 67.86 6.76
CA LEU A 519 21.85 66.97 5.62
C LEU A 519 20.87 65.77 5.64
N TYR A 520 20.74 65.10 6.76
CA TYR A 520 19.88 63.91 6.88
C TYR A 520 18.38 64.28 6.86
N PHE A 521 17.94 65.38 7.50
CA PHE A 521 16.55 65.79 7.41
C PHE A 521 16.19 66.32 6.02
N GLU A 522 17.11 66.91 5.24
CA GLU A 522 16.94 67.24 3.84
C GLU A 522 16.73 65.97 2.97
N GLN A 523 17.43 64.88 3.29
CA GLN A 523 17.16 63.59 2.63
C GLN A 523 15.72 63.09 2.91
N VAL A 524 15.21 63.26 4.14
CA VAL A 524 13.82 62.93 4.47
C VAL A 524 12.83 63.76 3.65
N THR A 525 12.99 65.09 3.62
CA THR A 525 12.08 65.99 2.88
C THR A 525 12.22 65.79 1.37
N SER A 526 13.36 65.35 0.87
CA SER A 526 13.52 64.95 -0.54
C SER A 526 12.73 63.68 -0.90
N LEU A 527 12.55 62.78 0.05
CA LEU A 527 11.77 61.57 -0.11
C LEU A 527 10.27 61.84 0.15
N ASP A 528 9.97 62.62 1.16
CA ASP A 528 8.61 63.01 1.56
C ASP A 528 8.58 64.50 1.97
N PRO A 529 8.25 65.40 1.02
CA PRO A 529 8.16 66.84 1.29
C PRO A 529 7.12 67.22 2.41
N ALA A 530 6.17 66.35 2.65
CA ALA A 530 5.12 66.56 3.65
C ALA A 530 5.49 66.01 5.04
N ASP A 531 6.65 65.41 5.21
CA ASP A 531 7.06 64.92 6.53
C ASP A 531 7.25 66.07 7.52
N GLN A 532 6.22 66.29 8.36
CA GLN A 532 6.13 67.43 9.29
C GLN A 532 7.28 67.45 10.30
N GLU A 533 7.75 66.26 10.69
CA GLU A 533 8.84 66.12 11.66
C GLU A 533 10.17 66.63 11.10
N ALA A 534 10.49 66.21 9.87
CA ALA A 534 11.69 66.69 9.17
C ALA A 534 11.65 68.20 8.87
N VAL A 535 10.49 68.72 8.41
CA VAL A 535 10.28 70.15 8.15
C VAL A 535 10.47 70.98 9.48
N ASN A 536 9.94 70.52 10.60
CA ASN A 536 10.08 71.20 11.87
C ASN A 536 11.57 71.22 12.35
N ASN A 537 12.23 70.07 12.22
CA ASN A 537 13.67 69.98 12.59
C ASN A 537 14.54 70.92 11.70
N LEU A 538 14.29 70.94 10.41
CA LEU A 538 14.99 71.86 9.49
C LEU A 538 14.76 73.35 9.86
N THR A 539 13.51 73.70 10.27
CA THR A 539 13.18 75.05 10.70
C THR A 539 13.93 75.45 11.94
N ILE A 540 14.11 74.55 12.90
CA ILE A 540 14.88 74.75 14.13
C ILE A 540 16.37 74.87 13.82
N LEU A 541 16.91 73.99 12.98
CA LEU A 541 18.32 73.92 12.63
C LEU A 541 18.78 75.12 11.78
N ASN A 542 17.87 75.83 11.10
CA ASN A 542 18.12 77.04 10.32
C ASN A 542 18.15 78.32 11.17
N LYS A 543 17.66 78.24 12.42
CA LYS A 543 17.76 79.32 13.39
C LYS A 543 19.10 79.23 14.17
#